data_314e9224766fd4542f39b8109f9ea90b
#
_entry.id   314e9224766fd4542f39b8109f9ea90b
#
_cell.length_a   1.000
_cell.length_b   1.000
_cell.length_c   1.000
_cell.angle_alpha   90.00
_cell.angle_beta   90.00
_cell.angle_gamma   90.00
#
_symmetry.space_group_name_H-M   'P 1'
#
loop_
_entity.id
_entity.type
_entity.pdbx_description
1 polymer ?
#
loop_
_entity_poly.entity_id
_entity_poly.type
_entity_poly.pdbx_seq_one_letter_code
_entity_poly.pdbx_strand_id
1 'polypeptide(L)'
;MKKLLFIGIAVLTIVSCQQQKIGFVDNVELINNYQEKIDTEAKIKTKIEGFQKRTDSLRQSFQLEINDAEIQARKMSQAGIQKLSKDLQDKEQILSQRVQFEKNQIAQESQSQNDSLIQKVKTFVKDYGKKNGYSYILGSNDAGSVMYGEKASDLTQTILEALNAEYEKE
;
A
#
# COMPACT_ATOMS: atom_id res chain seq x y z
N MET A 1 -58.30 -28.10 -29.11
CA MET A 1 -57.80 -27.72 -27.76
C MET A 1 -56.47 -28.40 -27.39
N LYS A 2 -56.23 -29.68 -27.70
CA LYS A 2 -54.96 -30.34 -27.39
C LYS A 2 -53.71 -29.79 -28.10
N LYS A 3 -53.82 -29.24 -29.33
CA LYS A 3 -52.70 -28.67 -30.06
C LYS A 3 -52.23 -27.30 -29.54
N LEU A 4 -53.08 -26.51 -28.88
CA LEU A 4 -52.72 -25.26 -28.27
C LEU A 4 -51.95 -25.44 -26.95
N LEU A 5 -52.16 -26.57 -26.26
CA LEU A 5 -51.48 -26.89 -25.00
C LEU A 5 -49.99 -27.23 -25.24
N PHE A 6 -49.64 -27.86 -26.39
CA PHE A 6 -48.27 -28.17 -26.76
C PHE A 6 -47.44 -26.97 -27.16
N ILE A 7 -48.02 -25.92 -27.71
CA ILE A 7 -47.34 -24.68 -28.07
C ILE A 7 -46.95 -23.86 -26.81
N GLY A 8 -47.82 -23.87 -25.78
CA GLY A 8 -47.55 -23.21 -24.50
C GLY A 8 -46.36 -23.82 -23.72
N ILE A 9 -46.15 -25.12 -23.82
CA ILE A 9 -45.02 -25.81 -23.14
C ILE A 9 -43.68 -25.58 -23.86
N ALA A 10 -43.68 -25.45 -25.20
CA ALA A 10 -42.47 -25.22 -25.96
C ALA A 10 -41.88 -23.82 -25.74
N VAL A 11 -42.67 -22.81 -25.33
CA VAL A 11 -42.20 -21.44 -25.05
C VAL A 11 -41.54 -21.33 -23.67
N LEU A 12 -41.84 -22.20 -22.72
CA LEU A 12 -41.29 -22.20 -21.37
C LEU A 12 -39.86 -22.78 -21.27
N THR A 13 -39.37 -23.47 -22.30
CA THR A 13 -38.03 -24.09 -22.29
C THR A 13 -36.91 -23.16 -22.80
N ILE A 14 -37.22 -21.95 -23.21
CA ILE A 14 -36.21 -20.94 -23.60
C ILE A 14 -35.74 -20.11 -22.37
N VAL A 15 -35.99 -20.59 -21.14
CA VAL A 15 -35.44 -19.96 -19.96
C VAL A 15 -33.96 -20.30 -19.86
N SER A 16 -33.21 -19.57 -20.68
CA SER A 16 -31.96 -18.95 -20.30
C SER A 16 -31.02 -19.81 -19.43
N CYS A 17 -30.16 -20.55 -20.07
CA CYS A 17 -28.81 -20.73 -19.52
C CYS A 17 -28.19 -19.33 -19.44
N GLN A 18 -28.37 -18.61 -18.35
CA GLN A 18 -27.56 -17.40 -18.10
C GLN A 18 -26.12 -17.85 -18.01
N GLN A 19 -25.40 -17.68 -19.11
CA GLN A 19 -23.97 -17.95 -19.15
C GLN A 19 -23.32 -17.06 -18.08
N GLN A 20 -22.75 -17.69 -17.06
CA GLN A 20 -22.08 -16.98 -15.98
C GLN A 20 -20.92 -16.16 -16.57
N LYS A 21 -20.98 -14.85 -16.38
CA LYS A 21 -19.94 -13.94 -16.81
C LYS A 21 -18.80 -13.99 -15.80
N ILE A 22 -17.67 -14.56 -16.20
CA ILE A 22 -16.47 -14.71 -15.37
C ILE A 22 -15.36 -13.90 -16.02
N GLY A 23 -14.66 -13.12 -15.21
CA GLY A 23 -13.44 -12.41 -15.61
C GLY A 23 -12.29 -12.67 -14.64
N PHE A 24 -11.12 -12.24 -14.99
CA PHE A 24 -9.96 -12.24 -14.08
C PHE A 24 -9.18 -10.94 -14.20
N VAL A 25 -8.38 -10.68 -13.17
CA VAL A 25 -7.53 -9.49 -13.07
C VAL A 25 -6.16 -9.94 -12.57
N ASP A 26 -5.09 -9.52 -13.23
CA ASP A 26 -3.75 -9.63 -12.69
C ASP A 26 -3.58 -8.63 -11.54
N ASN A 27 -3.54 -9.16 -10.31
CA ASN A 27 -3.45 -8.33 -9.11
C ASN A 27 -2.13 -7.56 -9.01
N VAL A 28 -1.04 -8.13 -9.54
CA VAL A 28 0.29 -7.52 -9.49
C VAL A 28 0.35 -6.35 -10.45
N GLU A 29 -0.09 -6.58 -11.69
CA GLU A 29 -0.17 -5.55 -12.72
C GLU A 29 -1.11 -4.42 -12.31
N LEU A 30 -2.33 -4.76 -11.85
CA LEU A 30 -3.33 -3.78 -11.41
C LEU A 30 -2.79 -2.89 -10.29
N ILE A 31 -2.27 -3.50 -9.22
CA ILE A 31 -1.80 -2.74 -8.05
C ILE A 31 -0.55 -1.92 -8.41
N ASN A 32 0.40 -2.46 -9.18
CA ASN A 32 1.63 -1.76 -9.48
C ASN A 32 1.45 -0.57 -10.43
N ASN A 33 0.43 -0.59 -11.28
CA ASN A 33 0.12 0.48 -12.22
C ASN A 33 -1.00 1.42 -11.72
N TYR A 34 -1.56 1.18 -10.54
CA TYR A 34 -2.54 2.07 -9.95
C TYR A 34 -1.90 3.40 -9.54
N GLN A 35 -2.38 4.52 -10.09
CA GLN A 35 -1.77 5.83 -9.91
C GLN A 35 -1.70 6.26 -8.44
N GLU A 36 -2.75 6.03 -7.65
CA GLU A 36 -2.75 6.35 -6.22
C GLU A 36 -1.64 5.61 -5.46
N LYS A 37 -1.32 4.36 -5.85
CA LYS A 37 -0.19 3.62 -5.26
C LYS A 37 1.13 4.29 -5.62
N ILE A 38 1.33 4.65 -6.88
CA ILE A 38 2.55 5.30 -7.35
C ILE A 38 2.77 6.62 -6.59
N ASP A 39 1.74 7.42 -6.46
CA ASP A 39 1.79 8.71 -5.75
C ASP A 39 2.04 8.53 -4.25
N THR A 40 1.42 7.51 -3.66
CA THR A 40 1.60 7.17 -2.24
C THR A 40 3.03 6.72 -1.96
N GLU A 41 3.59 5.86 -2.81
CA GLU A 41 4.99 5.43 -2.70
C GLU A 41 5.97 6.60 -2.85
N ALA A 42 5.71 7.52 -3.77
CA ALA A 42 6.51 8.73 -3.93
C ALA A 42 6.47 9.63 -2.67
N LYS A 43 5.30 9.78 -2.04
CA LYS A 43 5.15 10.52 -0.78
C LYS A 43 5.92 9.84 0.37
N ILE A 44 5.81 8.53 0.51
CA ILE A 44 6.56 7.77 1.54
C ILE A 44 8.06 7.85 1.30
N LYS A 45 8.51 7.73 0.06
CA LYS A 45 9.92 7.89 -0.32
C LYS A 45 10.46 9.26 0.11
N THR A 46 9.73 10.33 -0.18
CA THR A 46 10.10 11.69 0.24
C THR A 46 10.20 11.84 1.76
N LYS A 47 9.29 11.22 2.52
CA LYS A 47 9.36 11.16 3.99
C LYS A 47 10.61 10.44 4.48
N ILE A 48 10.94 9.29 3.88
CA ILE A 48 12.13 8.50 4.22
C ILE A 48 13.41 9.32 3.95
N GLU A 49 13.50 9.98 2.79
CA GLU A 49 14.63 10.83 2.44
C GLU A 49 14.79 12.03 3.43
N GLY A 50 13.66 12.65 3.78
CA GLY A 50 13.63 13.71 4.79
C GLY A 50 14.04 13.22 6.18
N PHE A 51 13.60 12.03 6.59
CA PHE A 51 14.00 11.38 7.83
C PHE A 51 15.51 11.09 7.84
N GLN A 52 16.06 10.54 6.75
CA GLN A 52 17.49 10.26 6.64
C GLN A 52 18.32 11.53 6.80
N LYS A 53 17.96 12.61 6.06
CA LYS A 53 18.67 13.91 6.16
C LYS A 53 18.63 14.47 7.59
N ARG A 54 17.48 14.42 8.27
CA ARG A 54 17.36 14.87 9.66
C ARG A 54 18.22 14.03 10.60
N THR A 55 18.19 12.72 10.44
CA THR A 55 18.95 11.78 11.28
C THR A 55 20.47 12.00 11.12
N ASP A 56 20.94 12.20 9.88
CA ASP A 56 22.35 12.46 9.60
C ASP A 56 22.78 13.81 10.19
N SER A 57 21.95 14.84 10.06
CA SER A 57 22.22 16.16 10.67
C SER A 57 22.27 16.08 12.20
N LEU A 58 21.35 15.34 12.83
CA LEU A 58 21.36 15.10 14.28
C LEU A 58 22.61 14.36 14.73
N ARG A 59 23.03 13.34 13.98
CA ARG A 59 24.25 12.58 14.28
C ARG A 59 25.50 13.45 14.18
N GLN A 60 25.60 14.26 13.11
CA GLN A 60 26.72 15.19 12.94
C GLN A 60 26.76 16.23 14.06
N SER A 61 25.61 16.81 14.41
CA SER A 61 25.52 17.78 15.50
C SER A 61 25.93 17.16 16.85
N PHE A 62 25.49 15.96 17.13
CA PHE A 62 25.85 15.27 18.37
C PHE A 62 27.34 14.89 18.40
N GLN A 63 27.96 14.52 17.26
CA GLN A 63 29.40 14.28 17.16
C GLN A 63 30.22 15.55 17.48
N LEU A 64 29.78 16.70 16.98
CA LEU A 64 30.44 17.98 17.32
C LEU A 64 30.34 18.27 18.81
N GLU A 65 29.19 18.01 19.43
CA GLU A 65 28.99 18.20 20.87
C GLU A 65 29.89 17.26 21.70
N ILE A 66 30.09 16.03 21.27
CA ILE A 66 31.06 15.11 21.91
C ILE A 66 32.48 15.68 21.82
N ASN A 67 32.88 16.15 20.65
CA ASN A 67 34.23 16.73 20.46
C ASN A 67 34.41 17.97 21.36
N ASP A 68 33.43 18.84 21.46
CA ASP A 68 33.47 20.00 22.35
C ASP A 68 33.53 19.59 23.82
N ALA A 69 32.76 18.58 24.23
CA ALA A 69 32.79 18.01 25.55
C ALA A 69 34.16 17.44 25.95
N GLU A 70 34.83 16.78 25.02
CA GLU A 70 36.21 16.28 25.23
C GLU A 70 37.21 17.40 25.51
N ILE A 71 37.08 18.53 24.78
CA ILE A 71 37.90 19.72 25.00
C ILE A 71 37.63 20.33 26.38
N GLN A 72 36.36 20.43 26.76
CA GLN A 72 35.95 20.97 28.05
C GLN A 72 36.41 20.08 29.22
N ALA A 73 36.32 18.76 29.10
CA ALA A 73 36.72 17.79 30.09
C ALA A 73 38.16 17.97 30.60
N ARG A 74 39.07 18.42 29.70
CA ARG A 74 40.49 18.66 30.05
C ARG A 74 40.68 19.73 31.14
N LYS A 75 39.67 20.56 31.36
CA LYS A 75 39.71 21.69 32.32
C LYS A 75 38.77 21.47 33.53
N MET A 76 38.08 20.32 33.58
CA MET A 76 37.05 20.03 34.59
C MET A 76 37.60 19.17 35.72
N SER A 77 36.93 19.26 36.88
CA SER A 77 37.14 18.30 37.97
C SER A 77 36.58 16.93 37.62
N GLN A 78 37.03 15.88 38.30
CA GLN A 78 36.54 14.50 38.10
C GLN A 78 35.00 14.41 38.21
N ALA A 79 34.40 15.11 39.20
CA ALA A 79 32.94 15.16 39.34
C ALA A 79 32.26 15.85 38.16
N GLY A 80 32.88 16.89 37.58
CA GLY A 80 32.40 17.58 36.38
C GLY A 80 32.44 16.69 35.16
N ILE A 81 33.51 15.93 34.95
CA ILE A 81 33.66 14.95 33.87
C ILE A 81 32.57 13.88 33.96
N GLN A 82 32.33 13.31 35.14
CA GLN A 82 31.30 12.31 35.34
C GLN A 82 29.88 12.85 35.00
N LYS A 83 29.56 14.09 35.40
CA LYS A 83 28.29 14.72 35.07
C LYS A 83 28.17 14.93 33.55
N LEU A 84 29.19 15.50 32.91
CA LEU A 84 29.20 15.73 31.48
C LEU A 84 29.01 14.42 30.69
N SER A 85 29.72 13.36 31.09
CA SER A 85 29.57 12.03 30.49
C SER A 85 28.17 11.47 30.60
N LYS A 86 27.55 11.65 31.79
CA LYS A 86 26.15 11.23 31.98
C LYS A 86 25.18 12.04 31.14
N ASP A 87 25.34 13.36 31.07
CA ASP A 87 24.48 14.24 30.26
C ASP A 87 24.54 13.86 28.77
N LEU A 88 25.74 13.55 28.26
CA LEU A 88 25.90 13.07 26.89
C LEU A 88 25.24 11.70 26.64
N GLN A 89 25.40 10.78 27.59
CA GLN A 89 24.77 9.46 27.50
C GLN A 89 23.24 9.56 27.51
N ASP A 90 22.67 10.37 28.40
CA ASP A 90 21.23 10.60 28.49
C ASP A 90 20.73 11.23 27.17
N LYS A 91 21.47 12.17 26.59
CA LYS A 91 21.14 12.80 25.31
C LYS A 91 21.20 11.81 24.14
N GLU A 92 22.23 10.96 24.06
CA GLU A 92 22.34 9.91 23.05
C GLU A 92 21.13 8.97 23.11
N GLN A 93 20.72 8.58 24.33
CA GLN A 93 19.54 7.72 24.52
C GLN A 93 18.27 8.39 24.00
N ILE A 94 18.06 9.66 24.32
CA ILE A 94 16.89 10.43 23.85
C ILE A 94 16.88 10.54 22.32
N LEU A 95 18.03 10.86 21.71
CA LEU A 95 18.16 10.95 20.26
C LEU A 95 17.88 9.60 19.58
N SER A 96 18.44 8.53 20.12
CA SER A 96 18.21 7.16 19.62
C SER A 96 16.73 6.77 19.70
N GLN A 97 16.07 7.04 20.83
CA GLN A 97 14.64 6.77 21.00
C GLN A 97 13.80 7.58 20.00
N ARG A 98 14.13 8.85 19.78
CA ARG A 98 13.44 9.71 18.83
C ARG A 98 13.57 9.20 17.39
N VAL A 99 14.77 8.81 16.97
CA VAL A 99 15.04 8.24 15.64
C VAL A 99 14.25 6.94 15.46
N GLN A 100 14.27 6.06 16.46
CA GLN A 100 13.54 4.79 16.39
C GLN A 100 12.02 5.02 16.34
N PHE A 101 11.50 5.96 17.11
CA PHE A 101 10.07 6.31 17.11
C PHE A 101 9.63 6.83 15.72
N GLU A 102 10.36 7.79 15.14
CA GLU A 102 10.04 8.35 13.83
C GLU A 102 10.12 7.29 12.73
N LYS A 103 11.14 6.41 12.77
CA LYS A 103 11.26 5.27 11.85
C LYS A 103 10.05 4.35 11.94
N ASN A 104 9.61 4.02 13.15
CA ASN A 104 8.43 3.16 13.36
C ASN A 104 7.15 3.83 12.86
N GLN A 105 7.00 5.14 13.06
CA GLN A 105 5.84 5.88 12.55
C GLN A 105 5.78 5.83 11.01
N ILE A 106 6.90 6.04 10.32
CA ILE A 106 6.95 5.97 8.84
C ILE A 106 6.60 4.56 8.38
N ALA A 107 7.12 3.52 9.04
CA ALA A 107 6.80 2.13 8.70
C ALA A 107 5.32 1.80 8.89
N GLN A 108 4.72 2.23 10.00
CA GLN A 108 3.30 2.04 10.27
C GLN A 108 2.41 2.80 9.28
N GLU A 109 2.79 4.03 8.95
CA GLU A 109 2.06 4.83 7.95
C GLU A 109 2.11 4.14 6.57
N SER A 110 3.30 3.69 6.14
CA SER A 110 3.46 2.96 4.89
C SER A 110 2.60 1.70 4.83
N GLN A 111 2.59 0.91 5.91
CA GLN A 111 1.76 -0.29 6.01
C GLN A 111 0.27 0.06 5.94
N SER A 112 -0.18 1.02 6.72
CA SER A 112 -1.58 1.45 6.76
C SER A 112 -2.08 1.97 5.41
N GLN A 113 -1.25 2.73 4.70
CA GLN A 113 -1.58 3.23 3.36
C GLN A 113 -1.67 2.08 2.35
N ASN A 114 -0.74 1.11 2.40
CA ASN A 114 -0.78 -0.05 1.52
C ASN A 114 -2.04 -0.91 1.78
N ASP A 115 -2.39 -1.15 3.03
CA ASP A 115 -3.58 -1.91 3.39
C ASP A 115 -4.86 -1.19 2.92
N SER A 116 -4.90 0.15 3.05
CA SER A 116 -6.01 0.97 2.56
C SER A 116 -6.15 0.89 1.03
N LEU A 117 -5.05 0.98 0.29
CA LEU A 117 -5.03 0.83 -1.16
C LEU A 117 -5.56 -0.54 -1.60
N ILE A 118 -5.09 -1.62 -0.96
CA ILE A 118 -5.57 -2.97 -1.27
C ILE A 118 -7.07 -3.09 -1.03
N GLN A 119 -7.60 -2.52 0.05
CA GLN A 119 -9.03 -2.54 0.33
C GLN A 119 -9.82 -1.70 -0.68
N LYS A 120 -9.31 -0.54 -1.09
CA LYS A 120 -9.92 0.32 -2.12
C LYS A 120 -10.04 -0.45 -3.45
N VAL A 121 -8.95 -1.07 -3.90
CA VAL A 121 -8.93 -1.89 -5.12
C VAL A 121 -9.94 -3.05 -5.03
N LYS A 122 -9.95 -3.79 -3.93
CA LYS A 122 -10.91 -4.90 -3.72
C LYS A 122 -12.36 -4.42 -3.77
N THR A 123 -12.66 -3.31 -3.15
CA THR A 123 -14.00 -2.71 -3.13
C THR A 123 -14.41 -2.29 -4.53
N PHE A 124 -13.51 -1.61 -5.24
CA PHE A 124 -13.74 -1.19 -6.62
C PHE A 124 -14.03 -2.37 -7.54
N VAL A 125 -13.18 -3.42 -7.52
CA VAL A 125 -13.38 -4.64 -8.33
C VAL A 125 -14.70 -5.31 -8.02
N LYS A 126 -15.08 -5.40 -6.75
CA LYS A 126 -16.37 -5.95 -6.31
C LYS A 126 -17.55 -5.15 -6.87
N ASP A 127 -17.49 -3.83 -6.81
CA ASP A 127 -18.59 -2.97 -7.27
C ASP A 127 -18.64 -2.92 -8.81
N TYR A 128 -17.47 -2.93 -9.46
CA TYR A 128 -17.38 -3.10 -10.92
C TYR A 128 -18.02 -4.41 -11.37
N GLY A 129 -17.72 -5.51 -10.69
CA GLY A 129 -18.28 -6.83 -10.98
C GLY A 129 -19.81 -6.83 -10.89
N LYS A 130 -20.37 -6.29 -9.81
CA LYS A 130 -21.82 -6.17 -9.62
C LYS A 130 -22.47 -5.32 -10.71
N LYS A 131 -21.90 -4.14 -10.99
CA LYS A 131 -22.44 -3.19 -11.96
C LYS A 131 -22.44 -3.76 -13.38
N ASN A 132 -21.45 -4.57 -13.73
CA ASN A 132 -21.28 -5.11 -15.07
C ASN A 132 -21.77 -6.56 -15.23
N GLY A 133 -22.47 -7.10 -14.22
CA GLY A 133 -23.11 -8.42 -14.29
C GLY A 133 -22.13 -9.60 -14.27
N TYR A 134 -20.94 -9.43 -13.70
CA TYR A 134 -20.02 -10.55 -13.48
C TYR A 134 -20.47 -11.40 -12.30
N SER A 135 -20.49 -12.72 -12.49
CA SER A 135 -20.69 -13.69 -11.39
C SER A 135 -19.43 -13.81 -10.54
N TYR A 136 -18.25 -13.76 -11.19
CA TYR A 136 -16.95 -13.81 -10.54
C TYR A 136 -15.95 -12.93 -11.29
N ILE A 137 -15.11 -12.23 -10.54
CA ILE A 137 -13.84 -11.66 -11.01
C ILE A 137 -12.75 -12.27 -10.14
N LEU A 138 -11.90 -13.10 -10.75
CA LEU A 138 -10.86 -13.85 -10.07
C LEU A 138 -9.55 -13.06 -10.07
N GLY A 139 -8.82 -13.07 -8.96
CA GLY A 139 -7.48 -12.53 -8.92
C GLY A 139 -6.47 -13.51 -9.50
N SER A 140 -5.67 -13.06 -10.44
CA SER A 140 -4.51 -13.78 -10.95
C SER A 140 -3.23 -13.22 -10.31
N ASN A 141 -2.24 -14.08 -10.12
CA ASN A 141 -0.89 -13.74 -9.68
C ASN A 141 0.09 -14.82 -10.14
N ASP A 142 1.39 -14.56 -9.98
CA ASP A 142 2.45 -15.50 -10.34
C ASP A 142 2.40 -16.84 -9.59
N ALA A 143 1.69 -16.91 -8.46
CA ALA A 143 1.47 -18.14 -7.72
C ALA A 143 0.40 -19.07 -8.35
N GLY A 144 -0.26 -18.65 -9.44
CA GLY A 144 -1.12 -19.51 -10.25
C GLY A 144 -2.55 -19.64 -9.77
N SER A 145 -3.14 -18.62 -9.15
CA SER A 145 -4.58 -18.62 -8.80
C SER A 145 -5.48 -18.77 -10.02
N VAL A 146 -5.07 -18.21 -11.17
CA VAL A 146 -5.64 -18.44 -12.50
C VAL A 146 -4.52 -18.90 -13.43
N MET A 147 -4.52 -20.18 -13.80
CA MET A 147 -3.48 -20.78 -14.65
C MET A 147 -3.68 -20.47 -16.14
N TYR A 148 -4.92 -20.29 -16.54
CA TYR A 148 -5.32 -19.96 -17.91
C TYR A 148 -6.63 -19.19 -17.90
N GLY A 149 -6.71 -18.18 -18.76
CA GLY A 149 -7.91 -17.43 -19.07
C GLY A 149 -7.84 -16.91 -20.50
N GLU A 150 -8.98 -16.87 -21.19
CA GLU A 150 -9.05 -16.23 -22.50
C GLU A 150 -8.82 -14.73 -22.36
N LYS A 151 -8.10 -14.13 -23.29
CA LYS A 151 -7.81 -12.68 -23.29
C LYS A 151 -9.06 -11.80 -23.21
N ALA A 152 -10.17 -12.28 -23.77
CA ALA A 152 -11.45 -11.58 -23.69
C ALA A 152 -12.04 -11.53 -22.27
N SER A 153 -11.58 -12.40 -21.36
CA SER A 153 -11.97 -12.44 -19.95
C SER A 153 -11.00 -11.69 -19.04
N ASP A 154 -9.89 -11.17 -19.56
CA ASP A 154 -8.94 -10.34 -18.84
C ASP A 154 -9.49 -8.92 -18.68
N LEU A 155 -9.68 -8.51 -17.44
CA LEU A 155 -10.24 -7.21 -17.07
C LEU A 155 -9.17 -6.26 -16.49
N THR A 156 -7.92 -6.69 -16.44
CA THR A 156 -6.84 -5.97 -15.76
C THR A 156 -6.76 -4.53 -16.24
N GLN A 157 -6.58 -4.32 -17.54
CA GLN A 157 -6.45 -2.98 -18.11
C GLN A 157 -7.74 -2.16 -17.99
N THR A 158 -8.90 -2.78 -18.22
CA THR A 158 -10.20 -2.11 -18.12
C THR A 158 -10.48 -1.61 -16.70
N ILE A 159 -10.16 -2.43 -15.70
CA ILE A 159 -10.34 -2.07 -14.29
C ILE A 159 -9.30 -1.04 -13.86
N LEU A 160 -8.05 -1.16 -14.32
CA LEU A 160 -7.00 -0.18 -14.05
C LEU A 160 -7.36 1.22 -14.55
N GLU A 161 -7.82 1.32 -15.80
CA GLU A 161 -8.25 2.59 -16.39
C GLU A 161 -9.42 3.21 -15.63
N ALA A 162 -10.41 2.39 -15.26
CA ALA A 162 -11.56 2.87 -14.50
C ALA A 162 -11.20 3.29 -13.07
N LEU A 163 -10.29 2.58 -12.42
CA LEU A 163 -9.78 2.88 -11.09
C LEU A 163 -8.96 4.19 -11.09
N ASN A 164 -8.08 4.37 -12.07
CA ASN A 164 -7.31 5.60 -12.22
C ASN A 164 -8.20 6.81 -12.55
N ALA A 165 -9.23 6.62 -13.40
CA ALA A 165 -10.20 7.67 -13.70
C ALA A 165 -11.09 8.06 -12.50
N GLU A 166 -11.27 7.18 -11.52
CA GLU A 166 -11.95 7.50 -10.25
C GLU A 166 -11.01 8.33 -9.35
N TYR A 167 -9.75 7.93 -9.23
CA TYR A 167 -8.76 8.64 -8.44
C TYR A 167 -8.49 10.07 -8.92
N GLU A 168 -8.49 10.32 -10.23
CA GLU A 168 -8.31 11.67 -10.79
C GLU A 168 -9.44 12.65 -10.43
N LYS A 169 -10.58 12.17 -9.92
CA LYS A 169 -11.74 12.99 -9.54
C LYS A 169 -11.78 13.33 -8.05
N GLU A 170 -10.97 12.65 -7.24
CA GLU A 170 -10.85 12.90 -5.79
C GLU A 170 -9.93 14.08 -5.48
#